data_05b860695630d920d373458db4259b2f
#
_entry.id   05b860695630d920d373458db4259b2f
#
_cell.length_a   1.000
_cell.length_b   1.000
_cell.length_c   1.000
_cell.angle_alpha   90.00
_cell.angle_beta   90.00
_cell.angle_gamma   90.00
#
_symmetry.space_group_name_H-M   'P 1'
#
loop_
_entity.id
_entity.type
_entity.pdbx_description
1 polymer ?
#
loop_
_entity_poly.entity_id
_entity_poly.type
_entity_poly.pdbx_seq_one_letter_code
_entity_poly.pdbx_strand_id
1 'polypeptide(L)'
;EEIVAMYLNTVFYGSNAYGIKAAAKTFFDKEPSELNVQEAALLVGVVNAPTRYSPVRNPERALARRNTVMTRMQQNRYITRGELDSLKQEPIELRYAPISHNDGIATYFREMVRNVLNMPRPTKKQYGRDYEAELARWESNPVYGWCRKNFKSDGTPYDIYRDGLKIYTTLSYDMQEYAEEALCQQLAAIQPRMDAQVKRTGRLFIKTSNEAAERIIQNAMRYTDRYRSLVKQGASREEIEEDFRTPVRMRIFTYKGEVDTLMTPRDSILHHKQIMRGSFMAMNPNTGHVKAYVGGPDFKYFKYDMVKQGKRHISSTIKPFVYCFAIDYMGMTPCTMVPNLPVTLETENMEPWQPKEAGRVEYDGVLHPLRWGLARSRNNYSAWIMKQAKDPKAVADFIHQMGIHSYIDPVNSLALGTADVSLFEMVGAYSTFVNKGVFTEPIFITRIEDRQGNVIASFVPAVSDAISEQTAYTMVQMLQNNVIAGTGVRLRNVYGFRDVEVGGKTGTSQENRDAWFMGVTPNLVAGVWIGCEDQSAHLVTGGEGASLALPVFGEFMK
;
A
#
# COMPACT_ATOMS: atom_id res chain seq x y z
N GLU A 1 -3.23 40.78 19.50
CA GLU A 1 -3.76 40.11 18.31
C GLU A 1 -3.01 38.80 18.03
N GLU A 2 -1.68 38.77 18.05
CA GLU A 2 -0.89 37.54 17.79
C GLU A 2 -1.21 36.39 18.75
N ILE A 3 -1.35 36.67 20.07
CA ILE A 3 -1.70 35.66 21.07
C ILE A 3 -3.06 35.02 20.76
N VAL A 4 -4.04 35.82 20.35
CA VAL A 4 -5.38 35.33 20.00
C VAL A 4 -5.32 34.50 18.72
N ALA A 5 -4.56 34.96 17.72
CA ALA A 5 -4.34 34.22 16.47
C ALA A 5 -3.63 32.89 16.74
N MET A 6 -2.60 32.85 17.56
CA MET A 6 -1.92 31.61 17.97
C MET A 6 -2.87 30.64 18.67
N TYR A 7 -3.71 31.14 19.58
CA TYR A 7 -4.70 30.34 20.29
C TYR A 7 -5.72 29.74 19.32
N LEU A 8 -6.36 30.57 18.50
CA LEU A 8 -7.37 30.13 17.53
C LEU A 8 -6.82 29.15 16.49
N ASN A 9 -5.55 29.29 16.11
CA ASN A 9 -4.89 28.40 15.17
C ASN A 9 -4.40 27.06 15.77
N THR A 10 -4.52 26.88 17.08
CA THR A 10 -3.99 25.70 17.78
C THR A 10 -5.08 24.89 18.46
N VAL A 11 -6.15 25.55 18.93
CA VAL A 11 -7.17 24.91 19.77
C VAL A 11 -8.00 23.89 18.98
N PHE A 12 -8.49 22.87 19.70
CA PHE A 12 -9.34 21.82 19.15
C PHE A 12 -10.80 22.25 19.08
N TYR A 13 -11.44 22.14 17.92
CA TYR A 13 -12.85 22.49 17.66
C TYR A 13 -13.77 21.28 17.57
N GLY A 14 -13.29 20.06 17.79
CA GLY A 14 -14.05 18.84 17.53
C GLY A 14 -13.89 18.33 16.09
N SER A 15 -14.45 17.14 15.80
CA SER A 15 -14.40 16.55 14.44
C SER A 15 -13.00 16.51 13.82
N ASN A 16 -11.95 16.26 14.62
CA ASN A 16 -10.54 16.30 14.24
C ASN A 16 -10.03 17.66 13.69
N ALA A 17 -10.81 18.74 13.85
CA ALA A 17 -10.41 20.07 13.44
C ALA A 17 -9.56 20.75 14.53
N TYR A 18 -8.26 20.89 14.27
CA TYR A 18 -7.32 21.69 15.06
C TYR A 18 -7.04 23.01 14.33
N GLY A 19 -7.29 24.12 15.00
CA GLY A 19 -7.17 25.46 14.45
C GLY A 19 -8.41 25.93 13.70
N ILE A 20 -8.57 27.28 13.65
CA ILE A 20 -9.76 27.94 13.08
C ILE A 20 -9.93 27.66 11.58
N LYS A 21 -8.84 27.53 10.82
CA LYS A 21 -8.90 27.22 9.39
C LYS A 21 -9.48 25.83 9.15
N ALA A 22 -8.99 24.82 9.86
CA ALA A 22 -9.53 23.47 9.79
C ALA A 22 -10.99 23.40 10.25
N ALA A 23 -11.35 24.15 11.29
CA ALA A 23 -12.72 24.21 11.78
C ALA A 23 -13.69 24.86 10.80
N ALA A 24 -13.32 26.01 10.22
CA ALA A 24 -14.12 26.71 9.21
C ALA A 24 -14.36 25.82 7.99
N LYS A 25 -13.32 25.12 7.52
CA LYS A 25 -13.43 24.16 6.41
C LYS A 25 -14.29 22.96 6.77
N THR A 26 -14.11 22.38 7.97
CA THR A 26 -14.85 21.18 8.42
C THR A 26 -16.34 21.43 8.60
N PHE A 27 -16.73 22.57 9.21
CA PHE A 27 -18.12 22.81 9.57
C PHE A 27 -18.90 23.60 8.54
N PHE A 28 -18.19 24.44 7.72
CA PHE A 28 -18.87 25.36 6.80
C PHE A 28 -18.33 25.31 5.37
N ASP A 29 -17.25 24.56 5.09
CA ASP A 29 -16.54 24.52 3.80
C ASP A 29 -16.08 25.91 3.34
N LYS A 30 -15.59 26.75 4.31
CA LYS A 30 -15.17 28.13 4.10
C LYS A 30 -13.76 28.39 4.61
N GLU A 31 -13.12 29.45 4.08
CA GLU A 31 -11.95 30.04 4.73
C GLU A 31 -12.39 30.88 5.95
N PRO A 32 -11.53 31.10 6.98
CA PRO A 32 -11.89 31.87 8.17
C PRO A 32 -12.40 33.29 7.88
N SER A 33 -11.89 33.93 6.83
CA SER A 33 -12.32 35.28 6.39
C SER A 33 -13.72 35.32 5.75
N GLU A 34 -14.26 34.18 5.37
CA GLU A 34 -15.58 34.05 4.73
C GLU A 34 -16.68 33.70 5.76
N LEU A 35 -16.30 33.47 7.03
CA LEU A 35 -17.25 33.17 8.08
C LEU A 35 -18.12 34.41 8.38
N ASN A 36 -19.43 34.19 8.44
CA ASN A 36 -20.35 35.21 8.94
C ASN A 36 -20.34 35.26 10.49
N VAL A 37 -21.01 36.24 11.07
CA VAL A 37 -21.03 36.49 12.51
C VAL A 37 -21.50 35.28 13.31
N GLN A 38 -22.55 34.60 12.87
CA GLN A 38 -23.12 33.44 13.57
C GLN A 38 -22.25 32.20 13.45
N GLU A 39 -21.59 32.00 12.30
CA GLU A 39 -20.65 30.91 12.09
C GLU A 39 -19.41 31.07 12.97
N ALA A 40 -18.84 32.29 12.99
CA ALA A 40 -17.73 32.62 13.87
C ALA A 40 -18.10 32.46 15.36
N ALA A 41 -19.29 32.96 15.78
CA ALA A 41 -19.79 32.79 17.12
C ALA A 41 -20.02 31.33 17.53
N LEU A 42 -20.45 30.50 16.58
CA LEU A 42 -20.59 29.05 16.79
C LEU A 42 -19.23 28.40 17.07
N LEU A 43 -18.21 28.67 16.23
CA LEU A 43 -16.87 28.10 16.43
C LEU A 43 -16.27 28.54 17.77
N VAL A 44 -16.36 29.81 18.13
CA VAL A 44 -15.93 30.31 19.45
C VAL A 44 -16.68 29.61 20.58
N GLY A 45 -17.97 29.34 20.40
CA GLY A 45 -18.75 28.58 21.35
C GLY A 45 -18.32 27.13 21.52
N VAL A 46 -17.96 26.48 20.43
CA VAL A 46 -17.52 25.07 20.40
C VAL A 46 -16.19 24.88 21.13
N VAL A 47 -15.23 25.80 20.99
CA VAL A 47 -13.91 25.72 21.65
C VAL A 47 -14.00 25.48 23.16
N ASN A 48 -15.00 26.02 23.84
CA ASN A 48 -15.15 25.87 25.28
C ASN A 48 -15.32 24.41 25.74
N ALA A 49 -16.03 23.59 24.96
CA ALA A 49 -16.18 22.14 25.21
C ALA A 49 -16.61 21.45 23.90
N PRO A 50 -15.65 21.08 23.03
CA PRO A 50 -15.93 20.64 21.65
C PRO A 50 -16.84 19.42 21.53
N THR A 51 -16.76 18.49 22.48
CA THR A 51 -17.66 17.33 22.52
C THR A 51 -19.09 17.72 22.96
N ARG A 52 -19.21 18.59 23.94
CA ARG A 52 -20.50 19.00 24.53
C ARG A 52 -21.28 19.94 23.59
N TYR A 53 -20.57 20.86 22.93
CA TYR A 53 -21.13 21.86 22.02
C TYR A 53 -20.92 21.53 20.53
N SER A 54 -20.68 20.25 20.23
CA SER A 54 -20.57 19.80 18.84
C SER A 54 -21.86 20.12 18.06
N PRO A 55 -21.82 20.91 16.99
CA PRO A 55 -23.01 21.23 16.21
C PRO A 55 -23.56 20.02 15.45
N VAL A 56 -22.73 19.00 15.24
CA VAL A 56 -23.10 17.74 14.57
C VAL A 56 -23.78 16.77 15.53
N ARG A 57 -23.26 16.65 16.79
CA ARG A 57 -23.75 15.66 17.76
C ARG A 57 -24.81 16.22 18.70
N ASN A 58 -24.73 17.50 19.01
CA ASN A 58 -25.56 18.20 19.98
C ASN A 58 -26.03 19.57 19.46
N PRO A 59 -26.78 19.64 18.34
CA PRO A 59 -27.11 20.88 17.65
C PRO A 59 -27.83 21.91 18.55
N GLU A 60 -28.74 21.47 19.41
CA GLU A 60 -29.47 22.36 20.34
C GLU A 60 -28.53 23.05 21.35
N ARG A 61 -27.58 22.29 21.93
CA ARG A 61 -26.58 22.83 22.84
C ARG A 61 -25.61 23.77 22.12
N ALA A 62 -25.24 23.44 20.91
CA ALA A 62 -24.41 24.29 20.08
C ALA A 62 -25.12 25.61 19.74
N LEU A 63 -26.40 25.56 19.38
CA LEU A 63 -27.23 26.73 19.12
C LEU A 63 -27.34 27.63 20.37
N ALA A 64 -27.66 27.07 21.53
CA ALA A 64 -27.72 27.82 22.78
C ALA A 64 -26.37 28.49 23.11
N ARG A 65 -25.25 27.77 22.88
CA ARG A 65 -23.90 28.29 23.14
C ARG A 65 -23.53 29.39 22.15
N ARG A 66 -23.82 29.24 20.84
CA ARG A 66 -23.70 30.29 19.83
C ARG A 66 -24.41 31.57 20.25
N ASN A 67 -25.68 31.44 20.67
CA ASN A 67 -26.50 32.58 21.10
C ASN A 67 -25.92 33.27 22.35
N THR A 68 -25.28 32.50 23.27
CA THR A 68 -24.56 33.08 24.42
C THR A 68 -23.35 33.92 23.95
N VAL A 69 -22.57 33.43 22.99
CA VAL A 69 -21.44 34.18 22.42
C VAL A 69 -21.90 35.46 21.75
N MET A 70 -22.94 35.39 20.88
CA MET A 70 -23.51 36.59 20.24
C MET A 70 -24.07 37.60 21.23
N THR A 71 -24.68 37.14 22.35
CA THR A 71 -25.12 38.03 23.44
C THR A 71 -23.94 38.78 24.06
N ARG A 72 -22.79 38.10 24.25
CA ARG A 72 -21.53 38.75 24.71
C ARG A 72 -20.99 39.75 23.71
N MET A 73 -21.08 39.43 22.40
CA MET A 73 -20.68 40.36 21.34
C MET A 73 -21.52 41.64 21.38
N GLN A 74 -22.83 41.53 21.59
CA GLN A 74 -23.72 42.68 21.74
C GLN A 74 -23.39 43.52 23.01
N GLN A 75 -23.16 42.86 24.14
CA GLN A 75 -22.77 43.56 25.39
C GLN A 75 -21.46 44.35 25.22
N ASN A 76 -20.54 43.86 24.37
CA ASN A 76 -19.29 44.53 24.04
C ASN A 76 -19.38 45.45 22.80
N ARG A 77 -20.61 45.69 22.29
CA ARG A 77 -20.89 46.63 21.16
C ARG A 77 -20.29 46.20 19.80
N TYR A 78 -20.01 44.92 19.62
CA TYR A 78 -19.58 44.40 18.30
C TYR A 78 -20.73 44.19 17.33
N ILE A 79 -21.96 43.98 17.86
CA ILE A 79 -23.22 43.93 17.12
C ILE A 79 -24.28 44.72 17.84
N THR A 80 -25.26 45.21 17.13
CA THR A 80 -26.41 45.93 17.68
C THR A 80 -27.44 44.95 18.29
N ARG A 81 -28.39 45.46 19.04
CA ARG A 81 -29.48 44.66 19.61
C ARG A 81 -30.41 44.09 18.53
N GLY A 82 -30.69 44.88 17.48
CA GLY A 82 -31.51 44.41 16.35
C GLY A 82 -30.85 43.29 15.56
N GLU A 83 -29.55 43.39 15.32
CA GLU A 83 -28.76 42.32 14.70
C GLU A 83 -28.77 41.05 15.58
N LEU A 84 -28.57 41.17 16.89
CA LEU A 84 -28.61 40.04 17.81
C LEU A 84 -29.95 39.31 17.73
N ASP A 85 -31.07 40.05 17.76
CA ASP A 85 -32.41 39.48 17.75
C ASP A 85 -32.70 38.77 16.40
N SER A 86 -32.23 39.31 15.29
CA SER A 86 -32.31 38.67 13.97
C SER A 86 -31.46 37.41 13.90
N LEU A 87 -30.16 37.49 14.22
CA LEU A 87 -29.18 36.39 14.12
C LEU A 87 -29.53 35.21 15.04
N LYS A 88 -30.19 35.44 16.18
CA LYS A 88 -30.65 34.36 17.08
C LYS A 88 -31.74 33.50 16.48
N GLN A 89 -32.55 34.02 15.56
CA GLN A 89 -33.64 33.28 14.92
C GLN A 89 -33.13 32.37 13.79
N GLU A 90 -31.93 32.62 13.27
CA GLU A 90 -31.38 31.83 12.18
C GLU A 90 -30.90 30.45 12.69
N PRO A 91 -31.21 29.36 11.95
CA PRO A 91 -30.72 28.03 12.29
C PRO A 91 -29.20 27.92 12.10
N ILE A 92 -28.61 26.84 12.62
CA ILE A 92 -27.24 26.48 12.29
C ILE A 92 -27.27 25.72 10.96
N GLU A 93 -26.74 26.32 9.91
CA GLU A 93 -26.57 25.68 8.60
C GLU A 93 -25.14 25.17 8.48
N LEU A 94 -24.97 23.85 8.54
CA LEU A 94 -23.68 23.21 8.39
C LEU A 94 -23.49 22.74 6.95
N ARG A 95 -22.31 23.01 6.40
CA ARG A 95 -21.75 22.29 5.24
C ARG A 95 -20.70 21.33 5.76
N TYR A 96 -21.15 20.36 6.56
CA TYR A 96 -20.25 19.47 7.30
C TYR A 96 -19.47 18.55 6.38
N ALA A 97 -18.20 18.88 6.18
CA ALA A 97 -17.23 18.13 5.42
C ALA A 97 -16.02 17.81 6.33
N PRO A 98 -16.13 16.80 7.20
CA PRO A 98 -15.01 16.45 8.08
C PRO A 98 -13.83 16.05 7.23
N ILE A 99 -12.67 16.65 7.49
CA ILE A 99 -11.42 16.21 6.87
C ILE A 99 -11.14 14.81 7.40
N SER A 100 -11.44 13.82 6.58
CA SER A 100 -11.19 12.43 6.91
C SER A 100 -9.84 12.02 6.34
N HIS A 101 -9.07 11.24 7.11
CA HIS A 101 -7.88 10.59 6.58
C HIS A 101 -8.20 9.55 5.49
N ASN A 102 -9.50 9.22 5.34
CA ASN A 102 -9.98 8.27 4.34
C ASN A 102 -10.26 8.91 2.97
N ASP A 103 -10.29 10.24 2.88
CA ASP A 103 -10.70 10.97 1.68
C ASP A 103 -9.51 11.69 1.03
N GLY A 104 -9.64 11.96 -0.27
CA GLY A 104 -8.63 12.64 -1.08
C GLY A 104 -7.56 11.70 -1.62
N ILE A 105 -6.63 12.26 -2.36
CA ILE A 105 -5.56 11.53 -3.06
C ILE A 105 -4.52 10.97 -2.09
N ALA A 106 -3.89 9.86 -2.44
CA ALA A 106 -2.76 9.25 -1.74
C ALA A 106 -3.02 8.88 -0.27
N THR A 107 -4.23 8.37 0.05
CA THR A 107 -4.64 8.04 1.42
C THR A 107 -3.71 7.04 2.10
N TYR A 108 -3.30 5.98 1.40
CA TYR A 108 -2.35 4.98 1.91
C TYR A 108 -0.96 5.58 2.13
N PHE A 109 -0.50 6.42 1.22
CA PHE A 109 0.79 7.10 1.35
C PHE A 109 0.81 8.03 2.55
N ARG A 110 -0.22 8.86 2.74
CA ARG A 110 -0.34 9.76 3.90
C ARG A 110 -0.31 8.99 5.22
N GLU A 111 -1.04 7.87 5.28
CA GLU A 111 -1.06 7.02 6.46
C GLU A 111 0.30 6.31 6.67
N MET A 112 0.96 5.86 5.61
CA MET A 112 2.30 5.29 5.67
C MET A 112 3.31 6.31 6.20
N VAL A 113 3.30 7.55 5.70
CA VAL A 113 4.15 8.65 6.19
C VAL A 113 3.92 8.88 7.68
N ARG A 114 2.66 8.97 8.12
CA ARG A 114 2.30 9.13 9.53
C ARG A 114 2.86 7.99 10.39
N ASN A 115 2.67 6.76 9.95
CA ASN A 115 3.09 5.58 10.68
C ASN A 115 4.61 5.49 10.78
N VAL A 116 5.34 5.80 9.70
CA VAL A 116 6.80 5.76 9.69
C VAL A 116 7.40 6.84 10.59
N LEU A 117 6.90 8.08 10.51
CA LEU A 117 7.39 9.17 11.37
C LEU A 117 7.15 8.92 12.86
N ASN A 118 6.03 8.26 13.21
CA ASN A 118 5.68 7.93 14.60
C ASN A 118 6.11 6.52 15.04
N MET A 119 6.83 5.78 14.18
CA MET A 119 7.15 4.37 14.41
C MET A 119 7.91 4.18 15.73
N PRO A 120 7.40 3.34 16.66
CA PRO A 120 8.13 2.99 17.85
C PRO A 120 9.33 2.10 17.49
N ARG A 121 10.31 1.99 18.40
CA ARG A 121 11.42 1.05 18.23
C ARG A 121 10.86 -0.36 18.03
N PRO A 122 11.28 -1.09 16.97
CA PRO A 122 10.83 -2.44 16.69
C PRO A 122 11.04 -3.40 17.85
N THR A 123 10.18 -4.43 17.93
CA THR A 123 10.30 -5.49 18.94
C THR A 123 10.25 -6.88 18.28
N LYS A 124 10.91 -7.88 18.86
CA LYS A 124 10.88 -9.27 18.36
C LYS A 124 9.47 -9.84 18.26
N LYS A 125 8.58 -9.47 19.20
CA LYS A 125 7.19 -9.92 19.20
C LYS A 125 6.42 -9.42 17.98
N GLN A 126 6.72 -8.22 17.50
CA GLN A 126 6.03 -7.58 16.37
C GLN A 126 6.55 -8.08 15.02
N TYR A 127 7.87 -8.25 14.88
CA TYR A 127 8.50 -8.48 13.59
C TYR A 127 9.05 -9.90 13.39
N GLY A 128 9.10 -10.73 14.43
CA GLY A 128 9.53 -12.12 14.32
C GLY A 128 10.91 -12.27 13.66
N ARG A 129 10.96 -12.94 12.49
CA ARG A 129 12.19 -13.18 11.72
C ARG A 129 12.78 -11.91 11.11
N ASP A 130 11.97 -10.90 10.83
CA ASP A 130 12.40 -9.63 10.24
C ASP A 130 12.93 -8.63 11.29
N TYR A 131 12.93 -8.98 12.57
CA TYR A 131 13.24 -8.06 13.67
C TYR A 131 14.58 -7.36 13.53
N GLU A 132 15.66 -8.11 13.24
CA GLU A 132 17.01 -7.54 13.15
C GLU A 132 17.12 -6.53 11.98
N ALA A 133 16.50 -6.84 10.83
CA ALA A 133 16.45 -5.94 9.68
C ALA A 133 15.64 -4.68 9.96
N GLU A 134 14.47 -4.81 10.59
CA GLU A 134 13.61 -3.68 10.93
C GLU A 134 14.24 -2.80 12.03
N LEU A 135 14.96 -3.40 12.99
CA LEU A 135 15.69 -2.66 14.02
C LEU A 135 16.85 -1.88 13.38
N ALA A 136 17.66 -2.53 12.55
CA ALA A 136 18.76 -1.87 11.83
C ALA A 136 18.25 -0.69 10.97
N ARG A 137 17.15 -0.88 10.24
CA ARG A 137 16.50 0.19 9.48
C ARG A 137 16.02 1.33 10.39
N TRP A 138 15.37 1.02 11.49
CA TRP A 138 14.91 2.03 12.45
C TRP A 138 16.06 2.83 13.04
N GLU A 139 17.19 2.18 13.35
CA GLU A 139 18.37 2.82 13.93
C GLU A 139 19.13 3.67 12.91
N SER A 140 19.31 3.18 11.68
CA SER A 140 20.12 3.84 10.64
C SER A 140 19.34 4.90 9.83
N ASN A 141 18.05 4.69 9.56
CA ASN A 141 17.26 5.61 8.73
C ASN A 141 16.60 6.70 9.59
N PRO A 142 16.95 7.99 9.40
CA PRO A 142 16.46 9.08 10.23
C PRO A 142 14.96 9.37 10.09
N VAL A 143 14.30 8.90 9.02
CA VAL A 143 12.85 9.09 8.81
C VAL A 143 12.03 8.19 9.73
N TYR A 144 12.53 6.96 10.00
CA TYR A 144 11.82 5.98 10.82
C TYR A 144 11.84 6.36 12.29
N GLY A 145 10.65 6.61 12.84
CA GLY A 145 10.51 7.08 14.23
C GLY A 145 10.99 8.51 14.47
N TRP A 146 11.05 9.34 13.42
CA TRP A 146 11.57 10.70 13.51
C TRP A 146 10.92 11.51 14.65
N CYS A 147 9.61 11.48 14.81
CA CYS A 147 8.90 12.17 15.89
C CYS A 147 9.29 11.67 17.30
N ARG A 148 9.79 10.44 17.42
CA ARG A 148 10.21 9.86 18.71
C ARG A 148 11.70 10.04 19.02
N LYS A 149 12.50 10.27 17.98
CA LYS A 149 13.95 10.48 18.09
C LYS A 149 14.33 11.95 18.23
N ASN A 150 13.44 12.86 17.82
CA ASN A 150 13.69 14.29 17.79
C ASN A 150 12.76 15.03 18.76
N PHE A 151 13.32 16.04 19.43
CA PHE A 151 12.64 16.78 20.47
C PHE A 151 12.72 18.29 20.17
N LYS A 152 11.68 18.99 20.57
CA LYS A 152 11.62 20.46 20.53
C LYS A 152 12.50 21.07 21.61
N SER A 153 12.70 22.39 21.58
CA SER A 153 13.50 23.13 22.57
C SER A 153 12.96 23.02 24.00
N ASP A 154 11.66 22.72 24.16
CA ASP A 154 11.00 22.48 25.44
C ASP A 154 11.17 21.04 25.97
N GLY A 155 11.91 20.18 25.25
CA GLY A 155 12.13 18.78 25.61
C GLY A 155 10.97 17.85 25.26
N THR A 156 9.91 18.33 24.62
CA THR A 156 8.79 17.47 24.18
C THR A 156 9.04 16.93 22.76
N PRO A 157 8.57 15.69 22.44
CA PRO A 157 8.70 15.14 21.11
C PRO A 157 7.84 15.91 20.10
N TYR A 158 8.23 15.87 18.81
CA TYR A 158 7.41 16.44 17.75
C TYR A 158 6.11 15.65 17.56
N ASP A 159 5.03 16.40 17.28
CA ASP A 159 3.68 15.87 17.00
C ASP A 159 3.21 16.38 15.63
N ILE A 160 3.03 15.48 14.67
CA ILE A 160 2.64 15.84 13.29
C ILE A 160 1.28 16.52 13.19
N TYR A 161 0.41 16.40 14.21
CA TYR A 161 -0.92 17.02 14.22
C TYR A 161 -0.97 18.36 14.93
N ARG A 162 -0.05 18.63 15.87
CA ARG A 162 -0.11 19.80 16.74
C ARG A 162 0.93 20.87 16.41
N ASP A 163 2.09 20.45 15.94
CA ASP A 163 3.23 21.37 15.78
C ASP A 163 3.21 22.16 14.48
N GLY A 164 2.23 21.89 13.57
CA GLY A 164 2.08 22.61 12.31
C GLY A 164 3.22 22.34 11.33
N LEU A 165 3.76 21.14 11.36
CA LEU A 165 4.87 20.71 10.49
C LEU A 165 4.44 20.70 9.02
N LYS A 166 5.34 21.16 8.15
CA LYS A 166 5.23 21.04 6.70
C LYS A 166 6.15 19.90 6.25
N ILE A 167 5.54 18.80 5.80
CA ILE A 167 6.25 17.58 5.37
C ILE A 167 6.30 17.58 3.85
N TYR A 168 7.51 17.73 3.29
CA TYR A 168 7.71 17.70 1.84
C TYR A 168 7.99 16.28 1.40
N THR A 169 7.12 15.77 0.53
CA THR A 169 7.18 14.39 0.03
C THR A 169 7.73 14.35 -1.39
N THR A 170 8.08 13.15 -1.85
CA THR A 170 8.59 12.91 -3.20
C THR A 170 7.51 12.60 -4.23
N LEU A 171 6.26 12.44 -3.76
CA LEU A 171 5.12 12.05 -4.57
C LEU A 171 4.86 13.06 -5.71
N SER A 172 4.52 12.56 -6.89
CA SER A 172 3.99 13.36 -8.00
C SER A 172 2.47 13.28 -7.98
N TYR A 173 1.80 14.43 -7.98
CA TYR A 173 0.34 14.45 -7.98
C TYR A 173 -0.26 13.71 -9.18
N ASP A 174 0.20 14.04 -10.39
CA ASP A 174 -0.32 13.45 -11.63
C ASP A 174 -0.05 11.95 -11.71
N MET A 175 1.17 11.52 -11.35
CA MET A 175 1.51 10.09 -11.34
C MET A 175 0.70 9.32 -10.29
N GLN A 176 0.40 9.94 -9.15
CA GLN A 176 -0.44 9.33 -8.14
C GLN A 176 -1.88 9.14 -8.64
N GLU A 177 -2.44 10.16 -9.27
CA GLU A 177 -3.77 10.12 -9.85
C GLU A 177 -3.88 9.03 -10.93
N TYR A 178 -2.92 8.99 -11.86
CA TYR A 178 -2.86 7.93 -12.89
C TYR A 178 -2.73 6.52 -12.29
N ALA A 179 -1.96 6.39 -11.21
CA ALA A 179 -1.78 5.09 -10.55
C ALA A 179 -3.07 4.62 -9.84
N GLU A 180 -3.76 5.52 -9.13
CA GLU A 180 -5.05 5.23 -8.49
C GLU A 180 -6.10 4.86 -9.54
N GLU A 181 -6.18 5.62 -10.63
CA GLU A 181 -7.12 5.38 -11.72
C GLU A 181 -6.83 4.04 -12.43
N ALA A 182 -5.60 3.80 -12.86
CA ALA A 182 -5.21 2.56 -13.56
C ALA A 182 -5.48 1.31 -12.71
N LEU A 183 -5.14 1.38 -11.40
CA LEU A 183 -5.40 0.27 -10.49
C LEU A 183 -6.90 0.05 -10.29
N CYS A 184 -7.68 1.10 -10.03
CA CYS A 184 -9.11 1.01 -9.80
C CYS A 184 -9.86 0.48 -11.03
N GLN A 185 -9.55 0.98 -12.23
CA GLN A 185 -10.12 0.52 -13.49
C GLN A 185 -9.86 -0.97 -13.73
N GLN A 186 -8.63 -1.43 -13.53
CA GLN A 186 -8.30 -2.83 -13.70
C GLN A 186 -9.01 -3.73 -12.67
N LEU A 187 -9.02 -3.32 -11.40
CA LEU A 187 -9.70 -4.07 -10.36
C LEU A 187 -11.22 -4.16 -10.62
N ALA A 188 -11.83 -3.06 -11.06
CA ALA A 188 -13.24 -3.04 -11.47
C ALA A 188 -13.52 -3.98 -12.66
N ALA A 189 -12.60 -4.08 -13.62
CA ALA A 189 -12.73 -4.94 -14.79
C ALA A 189 -12.58 -6.44 -14.45
N ILE A 190 -11.78 -6.80 -13.44
CA ILE A 190 -11.55 -8.20 -13.06
C ILE A 190 -12.52 -8.71 -12.00
N GLN A 191 -13.10 -7.85 -11.14
CA GLN A 191 -14.02 -8.25 -10.07
C GLN A 191 -15.19 -9.12 -10.56
N PRO A 192 -15.87 -8.82 -11.69
CA PRO A 192 -16.95 -9.67 -12.19
C PRO A 192 -16.53 -11.10 -12.49
N ARG A 193 -15.25 -11.35 -12.79
CA ARG A 193 -14.73 -12.72 -13.04
C ARG A 193 -14.67 -13.50 -11.73
N MET A 194 -14.26 -12.84 -10.64
CA MET A 194 -14.26 -13.44 -9.29
C MET A 194 -15.69 -13.72 -8.82
N ASP A 195 -16.61 -12.77 -9.04
CA ASP A 195 -18.02 -12.92 -8.68
C ASP A 195 -18.67 -14.10 -9.45
N ALA A 196 -18.41 -14.18 -10.74
CA ALA A 196 -18.90 -15.30 -11.57
C ALA A 196 -18.32 -16.64 -11.15
N GLN A 197 -17.03 -16.70 -10.78
CA GLN A 197 -16.40 -17.91 -10.26
C GLN A 197 -17.07 -18.37 -8.98
N VAL A 198 -17.23 -17.47 -7.99
CA VAL A 198 -17.85 -17.80 -6.70
C VAL A 198 -19.31 -18.23 -6.90
N LYS A 199 -20.08 -17.52 -7.75
CA LYS A 199 -21.45 -17.88 -8.08
C LYS A 199 -21.55 -19.28 -8.71
N ARG A 200 -20.63 -19.63 -9.62
CA ARG A 200 -20.60 -20.93 -10.31
C ARG A 200 -20.20 -22.08 -9.39
N THR A 201 -19.20 -21.86 -8.52
CA THR A 201 -18.62 -22.90 -7.69
C THR A 201 -19.29 -23.03 -6.33
N GLY A 202 -20.06 -22.03 -5.89
CA GLY A 202 -20.60 -21.92 -4.54
C GLY A 202 -19.51 -21.75 -3.46
N ARG A 203 -18.24 -21.49 -3.84
CA ARG A 203 -17.10 -21.46 -2.93
C ARG A 203 -16.23 -20.23 -3.20
N LEU A 204 -15.94 -19.49 -2.13
CA LEU A 204 -14.95 -18.41 -2.15
C LEU A 204 -13.53 -18.98 -1.96
N PHE A 205 -13.35 -19.85 -0.98
CA PHE A 205 -12.04 -20.41 -0.61
C PHE A 205 -11.79 -21.70 -1.41
N ILE A 206 -10.78 -21.66 -2.27
CA ILE A 206 -10.42 -22.73 -3.18
C ILE A 206 -9.53 -23.76 -2.47
N LYS A 207 -9.74 -25.05 -2.71
CA LYS A 207 -9.00 -26.16 -2.08
C LYS A 207 -8.90 -26.07 -0.55
N THR A 208 -9.90 -25.50 0.08
CA THR A 208 -9.97 -25.29 1.52
C THR A 208 -11.11 -26.15 2.08
N SER A 209 -10.87 -26.88 3.18
CA SER A 209 -11.93 -27.62 3.84
C SER A 209 -12.96 -26.67 4.45
N ASN A 210 -14.20 -27.16 4.69
CA ASN A 210 -15.25 -26.35 5.28
C ASN A 210 -14.84 -25.84 6.67
N GLU A 211 -14.15 -26.67 7.46
CA GLU A 211 -13.66 -26.30 8.81
C GLU A 211 -12.57 -25.22 8.74
N ALA A 212 -11.67 -25.28 7.73
CA ALA A 212 -10.65 -24.26 7.52
C ALA A 212 -11.28 -22.95 7.03
N ALA A 213 -12.24 -23.02 6.11
CA ALA A 213 -13.01 -21.85 5.65
C ALA A 213 -13.76 -21.19 6.81
N GLU A 214 -14.41 -22.00 7.67
CA GLU A 214 -15.09 -21.47 8.85
C GLU A 214 -14.13 -20.78 9.82
N ARG A 215 -12.93 -21.35 10.06
CA ARG A 215 -11.90 -20.71 10.89
C ARG A 215 -11.46 -19.36 10.34
N ILE A 216 -11.33 -19.21 9.02
CA ILE A 216 -11.00 -17.93 8.37
C ILE A 216 -12.08 -16.88 8.68
N ILE A 217 -13.35 -17.26 8.56
CA ILE A 217 -14.49 -16.37 8.83
C ILE A 217 -14.55 -16.01 10.31
N GLN A 218 -14.46 -16.98 11.21
CA GLN A 218 -14.48 -16.77 12.66
C GLN A 218 -13.35 -15.85 13.12
N ASN A 219 -12.15 -16.02 12.55
CA ASN A 219 -11.04 -15.12 12.82
C ASN A 219 -11.36 -13.69 12.36
N ALA A 220 -11.89 -13.53 11.15
CA ALA A 220 -12.28 -12.19 10.66
C ALA A 220 -13.36 -11.55 11.52
N MET A 221 -14.37 -12.30 11.99
CA MET A 221 -15.40 -11.81 12.90
C MET A 221 -14.79 -11.19 14.16
N ARG A 222 -13.81 -11.85 14.79
CA ARG A 222 -13.13 -11.40 16.02
C ARG A 222 -12.45 -10.05 15.90
N TYR A 223 -12.03 -9.67 14.69
CA TYR A 223 -11.38 -8.38 14.41
C TYR A 223 -12.36 -7.24 14.12
N THR A 224 -13.68 -7.52 14.03
CA THR A 224 -14.69 -6.48 13.83
C THR A 224 -15.00 -5.71 15.12
N ASP A 225 -15.34 -4.43 14.99
CA ASP A 225 -15.79 -3.62 16.13
C ASP A 225 -17.10 -4.14 16.71
N ARG A 226 -17.97 -4.71 15.85
CA ARG A 226 -19.23 -5.35 16.27
C ARG A 226 -18.96 -6.48 17.26
N TYR A 227 -18.06 -7.41 16.94
CA TYR A 227 -17.67 -8.51 17.82
C TYR A 227 -17.10 -8.00 19.15
N ARG A 228 -16.16 -7.03 19.09
CA ARG A 228 -15.57 -6.44 20.31
C ARG A 228 -16.61 -5.76 21.19
N SER A 229 -17.59 -5.07 20.58
CA SER A 229 -18.68 -4.42 21.30
C SER A 229 -19.58 -5.43 22.02
N LEU A 230 -19.96 -6.53 21.35
CA LEU A 230 -20.78 -7.60 21.94
C LEU A 230 -20.05 -8.28 23.11
N VAL A 231 -18.75 -8.62 22.93
CA VAL A 231 -17.93 -9.17 24.02
C VAL A 231 -17.85 -8.20 25.21
N LYS A 232 -17.69 -6.90 24.95
CA LYS A 232 -17.67 -5.88 26.03
C LYS A 232 -19.01 -5.76 26.76
N GLN A 233 -20.11 -6.08 26.09
CA GLN A 233 -21.47 -6.12 26.67
C GLN A 233 -21.76 -7.43 27.42
N GLY A 234 -20.84 -8.40 27.40
CA GLY A 234 -20.97 -9.68 28.08
C GLY A 234 -21.78 -10.73 27.32
N ALA A 235 -21.96 -10.54 25.98
CA ALA A 235 -22.70 -11.50 25.16
C ALA A 235 -21.99 -12.86 25.12
N SER A 236 -22.75 -13.95 25.19
CA SER A 236 -22.27 -15.31 25.03
C SER A 236 -21.82 -15.57 23.58
N ARG A 237 -21.13 -16.69 23.38
CA ARG A 237 -20.70 -17.09 22.04
C ARG A 237 -21.90 -17.33 21.12
N GLU A 238 -22.94 -17.97 21.63
CA GLU A 238 -24.18 -18.29 20.91
C GLU A 238 -24.89 -17.00 20.46
N GLU A 239 -25.00 -16.01 21.37
CA GLU A 239 -25.61 -14.72 21.08
C GLU A 239 -24.81 -13.94 20.01
N ILE A 240 -23.47 -14.01 20.05
CA ILE A 240 -22.62 -13.38 19.03
C ILE A 240 -22.81 -14.08 17.67
N GLU A 241 -22.87 -15.41 17.64
CA GLU A 241 -23.10 -16.15 16.40
C GLU A 241 -24.48 -15.85 15.79
N GLU A 242 -25.52 -15.70 16.60
CA GLU A 242 -26.87 -15.33 16.16
C GLU A 242 -26.90 -13.89 15.64
N ASP A 243 -26.27 -12.96 16.34
CA ASP A 243 -26.15 -11.56 15.90
C ASP A 243 -25.46 -11.44 14.52
N PHE A 244 -24.40 -12.24 14.28
CA PHE A 244 -23.71 -12.27 13.00
C PHE A 244 -24.49 -12.95 11.88
N ARG A 245 -25.54 -13.71 12.18
CA ARG A 245 -26.48 -14.32 11.22
C ARG A 245 -27.74 -13.48 10.99
N THR A 246 -27.97 -12.48 11.82
CA THR A 246 -29.15 -11.62 11.73
C THR A 246 -28.90 -10.50 10.70
N PRO A 247 -29.76 -10.37 9.66
CA PRO A 247 -29.58 -9.31 8.65
C PRO A 247 -29.76 -7.92 9.26
N VAL A 248 -28.84 -7.01 8.92
CA VAL A 248 -28.88 -5.62 9.32
C VAL A 248 -28.63 -4.71 8.12
N ARG A 249 -29.16 -3.50 8.15
CA ARG A 249 -28.84 -2.48 7.14
C ARG A 249 -27.38 -2.08 7.29
N MET A 250 -26.64 -2.13 6.21
CA MET A 250 -25.23 -1.74 6.18
C MET A 250 -24.86 -1.20 4.80
N ARG A 251 -23.77 -0.46 4.78
CA ARG A 251 -23.14 0.05 3.56
C ARG A 251 -21.91 -0.80 3.26
N ILE A 252 -21.83 -1.29 2.04
CA ILE A 252 -20.71 -2.12 1.56
C ILE A 252 -20.00 -1.45 0.40
N PHE A 253 -18.72 -1.78 0.24
CA PHE A 253 -17.91 -1.38 -0.90
C PHE A 253 -18.22 -2.24 -2.12
N THR A 254 -18.31 -1.60 -3.29
CA THR A 254 -18.21 -2.25 -4.60
C THR A 254 -17.40 -1.35 -5.54
N TYR A 255 -16.84 -1.90 -6.61
CA TYR A 255 -16.15 -1.10 -7.63
C TYR A 255 -17.07 -0.20 -8.46
N LYS A 256 -18.37 -0.27 -8.25
CA LYS A 256 -19.39 0.64 -8.83
C LYS A 256 -19.84 1.73 -7.85
N GLY A 257 -19.20 1.80 -6.68
CA GLY A 257 -19.54 2.71 -5.59
C GLY A 257 -20.09 1.97 -4.37
N GLU A 258 -20.40 2.73 -3.34
CA GLU A 258 -21.00 2.22 -2.10
C GLU A 258 -22.47 1.83 -2.33
N VAL A 259 -22.88 0.73 -1.72
CA VAL A 259 -24.25 0.21 -1.80
C VAL A 259 -24.82 0.01 -0.39
N ASP A 260 -25.97 0.62 -0.13
CA ASP A 260 -26.77 0.35 1.05
C ASP A 260 -27.58 -0.93 0.85
N THR A 261 -27.40 -1.92 1.72
CA THR A 261 -28.01 -3.24 1.57
C THR A 261 -28.46 -3.80 2.92
N LEU A 262 -29.38 -4.78 2.87
CA LEU A 262 -29.74 -5.61 4.01
C LEU A 262 -29.01 -6.95 3.88
N MET A 263 -28.06 -7.21 4.78
CA MET A 263 -27.22 -8.40 4.71
C MET A 263 -26.76 -8.80 6.12
N THR A 264 -26.37 -10.06 6.31
CA THR A 264 -25.81 -10.47 7.59
C THR A 264 -24.39 -9.93 7.77
N PRO A 265 -23.93 -9.61 9.00
CA PRO A 265 -22.53 -9.25 9.24
C PRO A 265 -21.53 -10.31 8.74
N ARG A 266 -21.90 -11.59 8.82
CA ARG A 266 -21.13 -12.70 8.29
C ARG A 266 -21.00 -12.63 6.75
N ASP A 267 -22.08 -12.38 6.04
CA ASP A 267 -22.06 -12.26 4.57
C ASP A 267 -21.29 -11.02 4.12
N SER A 268 -21.32 -9.95 4.91
CA SER A 268 -20.49 -8.76 4.61
C SER A 268 -18.99 -9.07 4.72
N ILE A 269 -18.57 -9.91 5.66
CA ILE A 269 -17.18 -10.38 5.75
C ILE A 269 -16.81 -11.19 4.51
N LEU A 270 -17.66 -12.12 4.09
CA LEU A 270 -17.44 -12.91 2.87
C LEU A 270 -17.37 -12.02 1.64
N HIS A 271 -18.27 -11.05 1.51
CA HIS A 271 -18.25 -10.06 0.43
C HIS A 271 -16.90 -9.32 0.37
N HIS A 272 -16.43 -8.76 1.51
CA HIS A 272 -15.16 -8.02 1.52
C HIS A 272 -13.93 -8.92 1.30
N LYS A 273 -13.98 -10.20 1.68
CA LYS A 273 -12.94 -11.18 1.34
C LYS A 273 -12.92 -11.59 -0.12
N GLN A 274 -14.07 -11.49 -0.82
CA GLN A 274 -14.19 -11.74 -2.24
C GLN A 274 -13.66 -10.59 -3.11
N ILE A 275 -13.56 -9.38 -2.56
CA ILE A 275 -13.07 -8.22 -3.30
C ILE A 275 -11.59 -8.43 -3.69
N MET A 276 -11.35 -8.40 -5.00
CA MET A 276 -10.00 -8.41 -5.55
C MET A 276 -9.27 -7.14 -5.10
N ARG A 277 -8.05 -7.27 -4.64
CA ARG A 277 -7.21 -6.17 -4.17
C ARG A 277 -5.98 -6.01 -5.03
N GLY A 278 -5.39 -4.84 -5.00
CA GLY A 278 -4.14 -4.58 -5.69
C GLY A 278 -3.38 -3.46 -5.01
N SER A 279 -2.11 -3.37 -5.35
CA SER A 279 -1.23 -2.27 -4.94
C SER A 279 -0.32 -1.88 -6.10
N PHE A 280 0.11 -0.63 -6.07
CA PHE A 280 0.99 -0.05 -7.07
C PHE A 280 2.02 0.87 -6.40
N MET A 281 3.24 0.81 -6.87
CA MET A 281 4.28 1.77 -6.49
C MET A 281 5.16 2.08 -7.69
N ALA A 282 5.50 3.37 -7.86
CA ALA A 282 6.48 3.83 -8.85
C ALA A 282 7.56 4.67 -8.19
N MET A 283 8.80 4.51 -8.66
CA MET A 283 9.98 5.17 -8.11
C MET A 283 10.92 5.61 -9.22
N ASN A 284 11.54 6.78 -9.06
CA ASN A 284 12.67 7.17 -9.90
C ASN A 284 13.93 6.42 -9.43
N PRO A 285 14.58 5.59 -10.28
CA PRO A 285 15.70 4.74 -9.87
C PRO A 285 16.95 5.52 -9.47
N ASN A 286 17.18 6.69 -10.07
CA ASN A 286 18.41 7.48 -9.85
C ASN A 286 18.37 8.27 -8.53
N THR A 287 17.18 8.68 -8.09
CA THR A 287 17.00 9.53 -6.91
C THR A 287 16.38 8.79 -5.72
N GLY A 288 15.88 7.58 -5.92
CA GLY A 288 15.11 6.85 -4.91
C GLY A 288 13.71 7.45 -4.63
N HIS A 289 13.32 8.52 -5.31
CA HIS A 289 12.06 9.22 -5.05
C HIS A 289 10.85 8.38 -5.41
N VAL A 290 10.02 8.04 -4.43
CA VAL A 290 8.71 7.42 -4.64
C VAL A 290 7.78 8.44 -5.31
N LYS A 291 7.29 8.14 -6.51
CA LYS A 291 6.48 9.02 -7.34
C LYS A 291 4.99 8.74 -7.27
N ALA A 292 4.62 7.47 -7.08
CA ALA A 292 3.24 7.04 -6.87
C ALA A 292 3.19 5.87 -5.87
N TYR A 293 2.12 5.81 -5.07
CA TYR A 293 1.98 4.83 -4.00
C TYR A 293 0.50 4.55 -3.70
N VAL A 294 0.02 3.39 -4.10
CA VAL A 294 -1.37 2.96 -3.92
C VAL A 294 -1.40 1.65 -3.17
N GLY A 295 -1.74 1.67 -1.88
CA GLY A 295 -1.69 0.50 -0.99
C GLY A 295 -2.89 -0.42 -1.07
N GLY A 296 -3.95 -0.03 -1.77
CA GLY A 296 -5.18 -0.80 -1.90
C GLY A 296 -6.26 -0.04 -2.68
N PRO A 297 -7.43 -0.67 -2.91
CA PRO A 297 -8.47 -0.09 -3.76
C PRO A 297 -9.22 1.09 -3.11
N ASP A 298 -9.40 1.07 -1.79
CA ASP A 298 -10.14 2.09 -1.04
C ASP A 298 -9.72 2.07 0.43
N PHE A 299 -9.15 3.16 0.91
CA PHE A 299 -8.63 3.22 2.28
C PHE A 299 -9.73 3.23 3.35
N LYS A 300 -10.95 3.64 3.03
CA LYS A 300 -12.08 3.63 3.96
C LYS A 300 -12.45 2.20 4.39
N TYR A 301 -12.43 1.26 3.44
CA TYR A 301 -12.82 -0.13 3.65
C TYR A 301 -11.64 -1.08 3.87
N PHE A 302 -10.47 -0.79 3.27
CA PHE A 302 -9.31 -1.67 3.26
C PHE A 302 -8.07 -0.95 3.81
N LYS A 303 -7.93 -0.96 5.14
CA LYS A 303 -6.87 -0.20 5.84
C LYS A 303 -5.47 -0.80 5.70
N TYR A 304 -5.37 -2.08 5.34
CA TYR A 304 -4.10 -2.78 5.27
C TYR A 304 -3.34 -2.39 3.99
N ASP A 305 -2.17 -1.79 4.18
CA ASP A 305 -1.31 -1.31 3.12
C ASP A 305 -0.54 -2.46 2.46
N MET A 306 -0.86 -2.77 1.20
CA MET A 306 -0.23 -3.84 0.44
C MET A 306 1.09 -3.45 -0.22
N VAL A 307 1.49 -2.17 -0.21
CA VAL A 307 2.80 -1.76 -0.73
C VAL A 307 3.91 -2.05 0.27
N LYS A 308 3.75 -1.62 1.53
CA LYS A 308 4.82 -1.70 2.55
C LYS A 308 4.58 -2.75 3.63
N GLN A 309 3.33 -2.92 4.07
CA GLN A 309 2.99 -3.89 5.12
C GLN A 309 2.72 -5.28 4.55
N GLY A 310 2.09 -5.34 3.37
CA GLY A 310 1.76 -6.59 2.70
C GLY A 310 3.01 -7.28 2.18
N LYS A 311 3.29 -8.48 2.68
CA LYS A 311 4.32 -9.37 2.14
C LYS A 311 3.64 -10.54 1.46
N ARG A 312 4.03 -10.84 0.22
CA ARG A 312 3.43 -11.89 -0.61
C ARG A 312 4.49 -12.66 -1.37
N HIS A 313 4.19 -13.89 -1.73
CA HIS A 313 5.06 -14.70 -2.58
C HIS A 313 5.37 -13.96 -3.88
N ILE A 314 6.66 -13.60 -4.07
CA ILE A 314 7.10 -12.82 -5.24
C ILE A 314 7.20 -13.63 -6.52
N SER A 315 7.16 -14.95 -6.41
CA SER A 315 7.06 -15.87 -7.56
C SER A 315 8.14 -15.59 -8.63
N SER A 316 7.80 -15.69 -9.90
CA SER A 316 8.75 -15.48 -11.00
C SER A 316 9.36 -14.08 -11.10
N THR A 317 8.93 -13.12 -10.27
CA THR A 317 9.63 -11.82 -10.21
C THR A 317 10.98 -11.89 -9.50
N ILE A 318 11.29 -12.98 -8.81
CA ILE A 318 12.62 -13.27 -8.25
C ILE A 318 13.65 -13.62 -9.35
N LYS A 319 13.20 -14.18 -10.47
CA LYS A 319 14.09 -14.75 -11.48
C LYS A 319 15.16 -13.78 -11.99
N PRO A 320 14.88 -12.49 -12.23
CA PRO A 320 15.95 -11.55 -12.61
C PRO A 320 17.11 -11.52 -11.61
N PHE A 321 16.85 -11.65 -10.31
CA PHE A 321 17.92 -11.70 -9.30
C PHE A 321 18.74 -12.99 -9.39
N VAL A 322 18.07 -14.13 -9.59
CA VAL A 322 18.74 -15.44 -9.79
C VAL A 322 19.62 -15.44 -11.05
N TYR A 323 19.11 -14.86 -12.14
CA TYR A 323 19.87 -14.71 -13.39
C TYR A 323 21.00 -13.69 -13.25
N CYS A 324 20.76 -12.62 -12.50
CA CYS A 324 21.78 -11.62 -12.18
C CYS A 324 22.94 -12.25 -11.40
N PHE A 325 22.64 -13.07 -10.38
CA PHE A 325 23.66 -13.85 -9.67
C PHE A 325 24.47 -14.74 -10.60
N ALA A 326 23.81 -15.43 -11.55
CA ALA A 326 24.49 -16.26 -12.54
C ALA A 326 25.44 -15.46 -13.44
N ILE A 327 25.07 -14.25 -13.80
CA ILE A 327 25.90 -13.38 -14.65
C ILE A 327 27.03 -12.76 -13.85
N ASP A 328 26.73 -12.16 -12.70
CA ASP A 328 27.69 -11.38 -11.91
C ASP A 328 28.72 -12.26 -11.18
N TYR A 329 28.27 -13.35 -10.56
CA TYR A 329 29.12 -14.22 -9.71
C TYR A 329 29.61 -15.48 -10.43
N MET A 330 28.83 -16.02 -11.37
CA MET A 330 29.19 -17.30 -12.02
C MET A 330 29.77 -17.09 -13.42
N GLY A 331 29.90 -15.85 -13.89
CA GLY A 331 30.46 -15.52 -15.22
C GLY A 331 29.62 -16.02 -16.39
N MET A 332 28.33 -16.33 -16.18
CA MET A 332 27.42 -16.70 -17.26
C MET A 332 27.05 -15.50 -18.11
N THR A 333 26.53 -15.75 -19.30
CA THR A 333 26.08 -14.71 -20.22
C THR A 333 24.64 -14.95 -20.66
N PRO A 334 23.93 -13.96 -21.19
CA PRO A 334 22.61 -14.16 -21.79
C PRO A 334 22.57 -15.24 -22.89
N CYS A 335 23.72 -15.52 -23.47
CA CYS A 335 23.89 -16.52 -24.54
C CYS A 335 24.32 -17.91 -24.01
N THR A 336 24.58 -18.08 -22.71
CA THR A 336 24.89 -19.39 -22.12
C THR A 336 23.75 -20.37 -22.42
N MET A 337 24.12 -21.47 -23.09
CA MET A 337 23.17 -22.46 -23.58
C MET A 337 22.80 -23.48 -22.51
N VAL A 338 21.51 -23.67 -22.31
CA VAL A 338 20.94 -24.57 -21.30
C VAL A 338 19.95 -25.52 -21.98
N PRO A 339 20.01 -26.84 -21.72
CA PRO A 339 19.06 -27.77 -22.31
C PRO A 339 17.67 -27.59 -21.71
N ASN A 340 16.64 -27.58 -22.54
CA ASN A 340 15.26 -27.50 -22.10
C ASN A 340 14.77 -28.89 -21.61
N LEU A 341 15.25 -29.26 -20.43
CA LEU A 341 14.96 -30.52 -19.75
C LEU A 341 14.47 -30.27 -18.32
N PRO A 342 13.74 -31.24 -17.71
CA PRO A 342 13.44 -31.20 -16.30
C PRO A 342 14.75 -31.15 -15.47
N VAL A 343 14.74 -30.36 -14.40
CA VAL A 343 15.88 -30.23 -13.49
C VAL A 343 15.46 -30.71 -12.11
N THR A 344 16.20 -31.67 -11.58
CA THR A 344 16.03 -32.16 -10.20
C THR A 344 17.16 -31.63 -9.33
N LEU A 345 16.82 -31.07 -8.18
CA LEU A 345 17.76 -30.65 -7.15
C LEU A 345 17.63 -31.61 -5.96
N GLU A 346 18.76 -32.13 -5.56
CA GLU A 346 18.87 -32.92 -4.33
C GLU A 346 18.98 -31.99 -3.14
N THR A 347 18.32 -32.32 -2.06
CA THR A 347 18.36 -31.58 -0.80
C THR A 347 18.67 -32.60 0.29
N GLU A 348 19.67 -32.31 1.12
CA GLU A 348 20.02 -33.19 2.23
C GLU A 348 18.79 -33.44 3.13
N ASN A 349 18.53 -34.72 3.41
CA ASN A 349 17.42 -35.20 4.27
C ASN A 349 16.00 -34.84 3.79
N MET A 350 15.80 -34.49 2.51
CA MET A 350 14.49 -34.23 1.91
C MET A 350 14.33 -34.98 0.58
N GLU A 351 13.09 -35.21 0.15
CA GLU A 351 12.81 -35.74 -1.18
C GLU A 351 13.39 -34.83 -2.26
N PRO A 352 13.97 -35.38 -3.33
CA PRO A 352 14.49 -34.61 -4.46
C PRO A 352 13.42 -33.67 -5.01
N TRP A 353 13.76 -32.39 -5.17
CA TRP A 353 12.82 -31.39 -5.63
C TRP A 353 12.96 -31.13 -7.15
N GLN A 354 11.84 -31.21 -7.84
CA GLN A 354 11.73 -30.87 -9.26
C GLN A 354 10.65 -29.80 -9.46
N PRO A 355 11.00 -28.62 -9.99
CA PRO A 355 10.01 -27.57 -10.24
C PRO A 355 9.01 -27.98 -11.34
N LYS A 356 7.72 -27.71 -11.08
CA LYS A 356 6.70 -27.82 -12.10
C LYS A 356 6.65 -26.54 -12.94
N GLU A 357 6.50 -26.68 -14.25
CA GLU A 357 6.27 -25.54 -15.13
C GLU A 357 4.83 -25.03 -15.03
N ALA A 358 4.62 -23.75 -15.34
CA ALA A 358 3.29 -23.18 -15.47
C ALA A 358 2.67 -23.59 -16.81
N GLY A 359 1.52 -24.25 -16.79
CA GLY A 359 0.81 -24.74 -17.97
C GLY A 359 1.44 -26.00 -18.61
N ARG A 360 0.98 -26.32 -19.82
CA ARG A 360 1.56 -27.41 -20.61
C ARG A 360 2.86 -26.93 -21.26
N VAL A 361 3.95 -27.52 -20.84
CA VAL A 361 5.27 -27.22 -21.38
C VAL A 361 5.86 -28.50 -21.93
N GLU A 362 6.35 -28.44 -23.15
CA GLU A 362 7.08 -29.51 -23.79
C GLU A 362 8.58 -29.35 -23.49
N TYR A 363 9.21 -30.42 -23.03
CA TYR A 363 10.64 -30.53 -22.86
C TYR A 363 11.23 -31.20 -24.12
N ASP A 364 11.74 -30.37 -25.02
CA ASP A 364 12.25 -30.81 -26.31
C ASP A 364 13.73 -31.24 -26.30
N GLY A 365 14.43 -31.02 -25.18
CA GLY A 365 15.85 -31.29 -25.02
C GLY A 365 16.75 -30.33 -25.78
N VAL A 366 16.21 -29.37 -26.51
CA VAL A 366 16.96 -28.42 -27.31
C VAL A 366 17.71 -27.45 -26.41
N LEU A 367 18.91 -27.06 -26.82
CA LEU A 367 19.68 -26.02 -26.15
C LEU A 367 19.12 -24.64 -26.50
N HIS A 368 18.73 -23.86 -25.49
CA HIS A 368 18.33 -22.46 -25.67
C HIS A 368 19.17 -21.55 -24.77
N PRO A 369 19.39 -20.29 -25.16
CA PRO A 369 20.17 -19.35 -24.37
C PRO A 369 19.41 -18.91 -23.08
N LEU A 370 20.13 -18.52 -22.03
CA LEU A 370 19.55 -18.04 -20.77
C LEU A 370 18.50 -16.95 -20.99
N ARG A 371 18.76 -16.00 -21.90
CA ARG A 371 17.80 -14.92 -22.24
C ARG A 371 16.42 -15.46 -22.68
N TRP A 372 16.37 -16.60 -23.37
CA TRP A 372 15.14 -17.26 -23.77
C TRP A 372 14.40 -17.81 -22.56
N GLY A 373 15.13 -18.44 -21.63
CA GLY A 373 14.56 -18.98 -20.39
C GLY A 373 13.91 -17.91 -19.51
N LEU A 374 14.58 -16.75 -19.35
CA LEU A 374 14.03 -15.62 -18.59
C LEU A 374 12.81 -15.01 -19.28
N ALA A 375 12.89 -14.77 -20.60
CA ALA A 375 11.79 -14.18 -21.37
C ALA A 375 10.51 -15.01 -21.27
N ARG A 376 10.63 -16.33 -21.33
CA ARG A 376 9.51 -17.28 -21.22
C ARG A 376 9.19 -17.68 -19.79
N SER A 377 9.91 -17.12 -18.82
CA SER A 377 9.74 -17.38 -17.39
C SER A 377 9.83 -18.87 -17.01
N ARG A 378 10.74 -19.62 -17.67
CA ARG A 378 10.91 -21.06 -17.48
C ARG A 378 11.44 -21.39 -16.09
N ASN A 379 10.77 -22.31 -15.40
CA ASN A 379 11.14 -22.74 -14.05
C ASN A 379 12.39 -23.64 -14.06
N ASN A 380 12.49 -24.53 -15.03
CA ASN A 380 13.63 -25.42 -15.18
C ASN A 380 14.96 -24.66 -15.38
N TYR A 381 14.94 -23.50 -16.05
CA TYR A 381 16.15 -22.66 -16.22
C TYR A 381 16.59 -22.04 -14.89
N SER A 382 15.68 -21.49 -14.11
CA SER A 382 16.01 -20.94 -12.79
C SER A 382 16.50 -22.02 -11.83
N ALA A 383 15.89 -23.21 -11.86
CA ALA A 383 16.34 -24.36 -11.10
C ALA A 383 17.71 -24.85 -11.57
N TRP A 384 17.99 -24.82 -12.89
CA TRP A 384 19.31 -25.16 -13.43
C TRP A 384 20.38 -24.19 -12.91
N ILE A 385 20.11 -22.88 -12.90
CA ILE A 385 21.04 -21.88 -12.31
C ILE A 385 21.29 -22.22 -10.84
N MET A 386 20.24 -22.46 -10.06
CA MET A 386 20.39 -22.81 -8.64
C MET A 386 21.20 -24.10 -8.45
N LYS A 387 21.03 -25.10 -9.31
CA LYS A 387 21.82 -26.34 -9.32
C LYS A 387 23.31 -26.07 -9.58
N GLN A 388 23.62 -25.12 -10.48
CA GLN A 388 25.00 -24.74 -10.75
C GLN A 388 25.61 -23.90 -9.62
N ALA A 389 24.81 -23.04 -8.99
CA ALA A 389 25.22 -22.23 -7.83
C ALA A 389 25.59 -23.07 -6.63
N LYS A 390 24.93 -24.21 -6.41
CA LYS A 390 25.16 -25.18 -5.31
C LYS A 390 24.97 -24.62 -3.90
N ASP A 391 24.77 -23.32 -3.76
CA ASP A 391 24.64 -22.61 -2.48
C ASP A 391 23.44 -21.64 -2.52
N PRO A 392 22.25 -22.10 -2.09
CA PRO A 392 21.08 -21.23 -1.98
C PRO A 392 21.27 -20.04 -1.03
N LYS A 393 22.20 -20.17 -0.04
CA LYS A 393 22.49 -19.07 0.88
C LYS A 393 23.21 -17.94 0.18
N ALA A 394 24.19 -18.24 -0.67
CA ALA A 394 24.88 -17.21 -1.47
C ALA A 394 23.91 -16.44 -2.36
N VAL A 395 22.91 -17.13 -2.95
CA VAL A 395 21.85 -16.48 -3.74
C VAL A 395 20.96 -15.59 -2.88
N ALA A 396 20.58 -16.04 -1.66
CA ALA A 396 19.79 -15.24 -0.73
C ALA A 396 20.57 -14.00 -0.25
N ASP A 397 21.84 -14.16 0.12
CA ASP A 397 22.71 -13.05 0.55
C ASP A 397 22.87 -12.01 -0.59
N PHE A 398 23.01 -12.46 -1.85
CA PHE A 398 23.04 -11.59 -3.02
C PHE A 398 21.74 -10.81 -3.22
N ILE A 399 20.58 -11.44 -3.01
CA ILE A 399 19.29 -10.77 -3.09
C ILE A 399 19.16 -9.71 -1.99
N HIS A 400 19.66 -9.98 -0.80
CA HIS A 400 19.74 -8.98 0.29
C HIS A 400 20.63 -7.79 -0.08
N GLN A 401 21.78 -8.04 -0.73
CA GLN A 401 22.67 -6.98 -1.22
C GLN A 401 21.98 -6.05 -2.22
N MET A 402 21.03 -6.57 -2.99
CA MET A 402 20.22 -5.78 -3.93
C MET A 402 19.05 -5.01 -3.28
N GLY A 403 18.93 -4.99 -1.95
CA GLY A 403 18.00 -4.14 -1.20
C GLY A 403 16.73 -4.82 -0.72
N ILE A 404 16.63 -6.14 -0.78
CA ILE A 404 15.54 -6.89 -0.13
C ILE A 404 15.96 -7.23 1.30
N HIS A 405 15.27 -6.67 2.29
CA HIS A 405 15.57 -6.85 3.70
C HIS A 405 14.66 -7.88 4.40
N SER A 406 13.52 -8.22 3.78
CA SER A 406 12.64 -9.29 4.24
C SER A 406 13.40 -10.61 4.34
N TYR A 407 13.05 -11.42 5.35
CA TYR A 407 13.68 -12.73 5.53
C TYR A 407 13.48 -13.62 4.29
N ILE A 408 14.55 -14.24 3.84
CA ILE A 408 14.60 -15.16 2.71
C ILE A 408 15.11 -16.52 3.22
N ASP A 409 14.30 -17.58 3.09
CA ASP A 409 14.76 -18.93 3.36
C ASP A 409 15.79 -19.35 2.30
N PRO A 410 17.02 -19.76 2.69
CA PRO A 410 18.07 -20.16 1.76
C PRO A 410 17.85 -21.61 1.28
N VAL A 411 16.83 -21.81 0.48
CA VAL A 411 16.41 -23.12 -0.03
C VAL A 411 16.40 -23.15 -1.55
N ASN A 412 16.48 -24.33 -2.15
CA ASN A 412 16.49 -24.49 -3.61
C ASN A 412 15.25 -23.88 -4.30
N SER A 413 14.09 -23.93 -3.65
CA SER A 413 12.84 -23.36 -4.19
C SER A 413 12.84 -21.82 -4.24
N LEU A 414 13.83 -21.15 -3.65
CA LEU A 414 14.07 -19.70 -3.80
C LEU A 414 14.19 -19.31 -5.28
N ALA A 415 14.73 -20.19 -6.12
CA ALA A 415 14.79 -19.99 -7.58
C ALA A 415 13.44 -19.68 -8.23
N LEU A 416 12.32 -20.04 -7.59
CA LEU A 416 10.95 -19.82 -8.06
C LEU A 416 10.21 -18.73 -7.28
N GLY A 417 10.84 -18.09 -6.29
CA GLY A 417 10.28 -16.97 -5.53
C GLY A 417 9.32 -17.37 -4.42
N THR A 418 9.72 -18.37 -3.63
CA THR A 418 8.97 -18.78 -2.43
C THR A 418 9.11 -17.80 -1.26
N ALA A 419 9.88 -16.71 -1.41
CA ALA A 419 10.02 -15.67 -0.42
C ALA A 419 8.79 -14.74 -0.40
N ASP A 420 8.40 -14.31 0.81
CA ASP A 420 7.38 -13.29 1.03
C ASP A 420 8.05 -11.91 1.18
N VAL A 421 7.86 -11.04 0.18
CA VAL A 421 8.48 -9.71 0.11
C VAL A 421 7.41 -8.65 -0.17
N SER A 422 7.64 -7.44 0.31
CA SER A 422 6.76 -6.30 0.05
C SER A 422 6.98 -5.72 -1.35
N LEU A 423 5.93 -5.11 -1.92
CA LEU A 423 6.05 -4.40 -3.19
C LEU A 423 7.06 -3.24 -3.10
N PHE A 424 7.14 -2.59 -1.93
CA PHE A 424 8.10 -1.53 -1.64
C PHE A 424 9.55 -1.98 -1.83
N GLU A 425 9.90 -3.13 -1.27
CA GLU A 425 11.25 -3.70 -1.42
C GLU A 425 11.53 -4.17 -2.85
N MET A 426 10.53 -4.78 -3.50
CA MET A 426 10.67 -5.23 -4.88
C MET A 426 10.94 -4.07 -5.85
N VAL A 427 10.23 -2.95 -5.72
CA VAL A 427 10.47 -1.76 -6.56
C VAL A 427 11.85 -1.17 -6.29
N GLY A 428 12.27 -1.08 -5.02
CA GLY A 428 13.60 -0.65 -4.64
C GLY A 428 14.70 -1.54 -5.24
N ALA A 429 14.57 -2.86 -5.11
CA ALA A 429 15.56 -3.80 -5.62
C ALA A 429 15.65 -3.81 -7.15
N TYR A 430 14.51 -3.71 -7.86
CA TYR A 430 14.52 -3.61 -9.33
C TYR A 430 15.15 -2.32 -9.85
N SER A 431 15.16 -1.24 -9.04
CA SER A 431 15.83 0.01 -9.43
C SER A 431 17.33 -0.17 -9.64
N THR A 432 17.96 -1.11 -8.94
CA THR A 432 19.38 -1.42 -9.05
C THR A 432 19.78 -1.79 -10.47
N PHE A 433 18.91 -2.52 -11.20
CA PHE A 433 19.18 -2.85 -12.60
C PHE A 433 19.25 -1.62 -13.50
N VAL A 434 18.41 -0.61 -13.25
CA VAL A 434 18.31 0.59 -14.10
C VAL A 434 19.27 1.68 -13.65
N ASN A 435 19.66 1.66 -12.37
CA ASN A 435 20.58 2.63 -11.78
C ASN A 435 22.03 2.12 -11.80
N LYS A 436 22.47 1.53 -12.91
CA LYS A 436 23.85 1.12 -13.14
C LYS A 436 24.45 0.19 -12.09
N GLY A 437 23.62 -0.61 -11.43
CA GLY A 437 24.03 -1.53 -10.38
C GLY A 437 24.09 -0.94 -8.98
N VAL A 438 23.73 0.32 -8.82
CA VAL A 438 23.67 1.01 -7.52
C VAL A 438 22.27 0.87 -6.94
N PHE A 439 22.14 0.24 -5.78
CA PHE A 439 20.91 0.25 -5.01
C PHE A 439 20.70 1.62 -4.37
N THR A 440 19.53 2.19 -4.56
CA THR A 440 19.10 3.42 -3.92
C THR A 440 17.85 3.14 -3.10
N GLU A 441 17.94 3.34 -1.77
CA GLU A 441 16.79 3.11 -0.89
C GLU A 441 15.61 4.01 -1.26
N PRO A 442 14.38 3.48 -1.39
CA PRO A 442 13.22 4.31 -1.69
C PRO A 442 12.98 5.37 -0.62
N ILE A 443 12.97 6.64 -1.03
CA ILE A 443 12.71 7.79 -0.17
C ILE A 443 11.35 8.42 -0.52
N PHE A 444 10.61 8.83 0.49
CA PHE A 444 9.26 9.38 0.35
C PHE A 444 9.07 10.73 1.05
N ILE A 445 10.03 11.16 1.86
CA ILE A 445 10.10 12.49 2.49
C ILE A 445 11.48 13.07 2.20
N THR A 446 11.53 14.32 1.75
CA THR A 446 12.79 15.05 1.49
C THR A 446 13.18 16.00 2.60
N ARG A 447 12.20 16.66 3.23
CA ARG A 447 12.43 17.58 4.33
C ARG A 447 11.18 17.79 5.18
N ILE A 448 11.41 18.27 6.40
CA ILE A 448 10.37 18.73 7.31
C ILE A 448 10.71 20.17 7.72
N GLU A 449 9.73 21.05 7.65
CA GLU A 449 9.81 22.44 8.11
C GLU A 449 8.86 22.64 9.30
N ASP A 450 9.21 23.60 10.16
CA ASP A 450 8.33 24.05 11.22
C ASP A 450 7.21 24.99 10.68
N ARG A 451 6.36 25.49 11.58
CA ARG A 451 5.28 26.43 11.23
C ARG A 451 5.80 27.72 10.60
N GLN A 452 6.99 28.18 10.98
CA GLN A 452 7.64 29.40 10.51
C GLN A 452 8.30 29.21 9.14
N GLY A 453 8.49 27.98 8.69
CA GLY A 453 9.17 27.63 7.44
C GLY A 453 10.66 27.35 7.62
N ASN A 454 11.15 27.21 8.85
CA ASN A 454 12.52 26.79 9.10
C ASN A 454 12.66 25.29 8.82
N VAL A 455 13.70 24.89 8.10
CA VAL A 455 14.00 23.47 7.87
C VAL A 455 14.53 22.85 9.15
N ILE A 456 13.80 21.88 9.71
CA ILE A 456 14.18 21.17 10.94
C ILE A 456 14.74 19.77 10.67
N ALA A 457 14.49 19.21 9.48
CA ALA A 457 15.09 17.96 9.02
C ALA A 457 15.16 17.92 7.50
N SER A 458 16.24 17.31 6.97
CA SER A 458 16.40 17.00 5.54
C SER A 458 16.86 15.56 5.39
N PHE A 459 16.38 14.87 4.35
CA PHE A 459 16.61 13.45 4.15
C PHE A 459 17.14 13.20 2.75
N VAL A 460 18.10 12.29 2.65
CA VAL A 460 18.66 11.79 1.39
C VAL A 460 18.59 10.26 1.41
N PRO A 461 18.44 9.60 0.26
CA PRO A 461 18.41 8.14 0.22
C PRO A 461 19.78 7.54 0.59
N ALA A 462 19.78 6.41 1.26
CA ALA A 462 20.97 5.58 1.36
C ALA A 462 21.25 4.92 -0.01
N VAL A 463 22.51 4.81 -0.38
CA VAL A 463 22.96 4.19 -1.62
C VAL A 463 24.06 3.18 -1.34
N SER A 464 24.11 2.12 -2.12
CA SER A 464 25.18 1.10 -2.05
C SER A 464 25.42 0.46 -3.41
N ASP A 465 26.68 0.17 -3.72
CA ASP A 465 27.03 -0.62 -4.89
C ASP A 465 26.59 -2.07 -4.67
N ALA A 466 25.72 -2.58 -5.52
CA ALA A 466 25.16 -3.92 -5.41
C ALA A 466 25.69 -4.88 -6.47
N ILE A 467 25.76 -4.44 -7.72
CA ILE A 467 26.27 -5.23 -8.86
C ILE A 467 27.09 -4.35 -9.81
N SER A 468 27.84 -4.96 -10.72
CA SER A 468 28.58 -4.21 -11.73
C SER A 468 27.64 -3.49 -12.71
N GLU A 469 28.09 -2.35 -13.27
CA GLU A 469 27.33 -1.60 -14.31
C GLU A 469 27.08 -2.49 -15.53
N GLN A 470 28.06 -3.34 -15.91
CA GLN A 470 27.93 -4.28 -17.03
C GLN A 470 26.83 -5.31 -16.79
N THR A 471 26.76 -5.86 -15.56
CA THR A 471 25.70 -6.81 -15.18
C THR A 471 24.34 -6.12 -15.16
N ALA A 472 24.25 -4.92 -14.60
CA ALA A 472 23.03 -4.14 -14.57
C ALA A 472 22.50 -3.87 -15.99
N TYR A 473 23.34 -3.40 -16.90
CA TYR A 473 22.97 -3.18 -18.30
C TYR A 473 22.50 -4.47 -18.97
N THR A 474 23.24 -5.58 -18.76
CA THR A 474 22.87 -6.90 -19.29
C THR A 474 21.49 -7.33 -18.81
N MET A 475 21.18 -7.11 -17.53
CA MET A 475 19.87 -7.46 -16.96
C MET A 475 18.74 -6.59 -17.50
N VAL A 476 18.98 -5.30 -17.77
CA VAL A 476 18.00 -4.43 -18.45
C VAL A 476 17.68 -4.99 -19.83
N GLN A 477 18.70 -5.39 -20.64
CA GLN A 477 18.48 -6.00 -21.95
C GLN A 477 17.66 -7.31 -21.85
N MET A 478 17.89 -8.13 -20.83
CA MET A 478 17.12 -9.35 -20.60
C MET A 478 15.66 -9.06 -20.18
N LEU A 479 15.43 -8.01 -19.41
CA LEU A 479 14.08 -7.55 -19.06
C LEU A 479 13.34 -6.95 -20.27
N GLN A 480 14.02 -6.22 -21.13
CA GLN A 480 13.47 -5.73 -22.41
C GLN A 480 13.11 -6.90 -23.32
N ASN A 481 13.96 -7.93 -23.39
CA ASN A 481 13.66 -9.14 -24.18
C ASN A 481 12.40 -9.87 -23.70
N ASN A 482 12.07 -9.81 -22.40
CA ASN A 482 10.81 -10.33 -21.89
C ASN A 482 9.59 -9.58 -22.47
N VAL A 483 9.69 -8.27 -22.67
CA VAL A 483 8.64 -7.45 -23.29
C VAL A 483 8.61 -7.64 -24.81
N ILE A 484 9.74 -7.90 -25.44
CA ILE A 484 9.83 -8.12 -26.91
C ILE A 484 9.27 -9.48 -27.31
N ALA A 485 9.67 -10.56 -26.65
CA ALA A 485 9.44 -11.94 -27.08
C ALA A 485 9.00 -12.89 -25.92
N GLY A 486 8.62 -12.35 -24.77
CA GLY A 486 8.28 -13.13 -23.58
C GLY A 486 6.89 -12.85 -23.02
N THR A 487 6.77 -13.08 -21.72
CA THR A 487 5.48 -12.96 -20.99
C THR A 487 4.98 -11.52 -20.89
N GLY A 488 5.83 -10.52 -21.15
CA GLY A 488 5.50 -9.09 -21.16
C GLY A 488 5.06 -8.52 -22.51
N VAL A 489 4.98 -9.35 -23.56
CA VAL A 489 4.72 -8.91 -24.95
C VAL A 489 3.43 -8.09 -25.13
N ARG A 490 2.49 -8.22 -24.21
CA ARG A 490 1.24 -7.45 -24.20
C ARG A 490 1.50 -5.94 -24.11
N LEU A 491 2.59 -5.49 -23.47
CA LEU A 491 2.97 -4.06 -23.47
C LEU A 491 3.19 -3.51 -24.87
N ARG A 492 3.79 -4.30 -25.77
CA ARG A 492 4.00 -3.90 -27.17
C ARG A 492 2.73 -4.02 -28.02
N ASN A 493 2.01 -5.14 -27.86
CA ASN A 493 0.92 -5.49 -28.78
C ASN A 493 -0.42 -4.81 -28.42
N VAL A 494 -0.67 -4.53 -27.15
CA VAL A 494 -1.92 -3.93 -26.66
C VAL A 494 -1.72 -2.48 -26.27
N TYR A 495 -0.60 -2.15 -25.58
CA TYR A 495 -0.34 -0.80 -25.05
C TYR A 495 0.50 0.06 -26.00
N GLY A 496 1.00 -0.50 -27.09
CA GLY A 496 1.70 0.25 -28.15
C GLY A 496 3.16 0.60 -27.84
N PHE A 497 3.77 0.05 -26.78
CA PHE A 497 5.15 0.36 -26.37
C PHE A 497 6.19 -0.38 -27.26
N ARG A 498 6.15 -0.13 -28.58
CA ARG A 498 7.07 -0.75 -29.54
C ARG A 498 8.39 -0.02 -29.61
N ASP A 499 8.33 1.30 -29.55
CA ASP A 499 9.45 2.22 -29.71
C ASP A 499 9.86 2.88 -28.38
N VAL A 500 9.44 2.28 -27.26
CA VAL A 500 9.75 2.74 -25.90
C VAL A 500 10.72 1.75 -25.24
N GLU A 501 11.74 2.29 -24.59
CA GLU A 501 12.67 1.49 -23.78
C GLU A 501 11.98 1.03 -22.50
N VAL A 502 11.30 -0.10 -22.58
CA VAL A 502 10.62 -0.74 -21.45
C VAL A 502 11.03 -2.19 -21.31
N GLY A 503 11.40 -2.56 -20.11
CA GLY A 503 11.63 -3.94 -19.71
C GLY A 503 10.64 -4.35 -18.62
N GLY A 504 10.53 -5.63 -18.33
CA GLY A 504 9.68 -6.06 -17.22
C GLY A 504 9.68 -7.56 -16.99
N LYS A 505 9.02 -7.93 -15.88
CA LYS A 505 8.88 -9.33 -15.49
C LYS A 505 7.51 -9.57 -14.85
N THR A 506 6.80 -10.56 -15.35
CA THR A 506 5.56 -11.07 -14.75
C THR A 506 5.88 -12.07 -13.64
N GLY A 507 5.05 -12.08 -12.61
CA GLY A 507 5.03 -13.09 -11.56
C GLY A 507 3.63 -13.67 -11.40
N THR A 508 3.55 -14.97 -11.16
CA THR A 508 2.32 -15.67 -10.87
C THR A 508 2.65 -16.75 -9.85
N SER A 509 2.04 -16.68 -8.68
CA SER A 509 2.21 -17.72 -7.66
C SER A 509 1.44 -18.99 -8.02
N GLN A 510 1.76 -20.08 -7.34
CA GLN A 510 1.01 -21.33 -7.52
C GLN A 510 -0.49 -21.08 -7.35
N GLU A 511 -1.27 -21.67 -8.24
CA GLU A 511 -2.74 -21.57 -8.24
C GLU A 511 -3.28 -20.16 -8.47
N ASN A 512 -2.46 -19.22 -9.01
CA ASN A 512 -2.85 -17.83 -9.30
C ASN A 512 -3.26 -17.02 -8.05
N ARG A 513 -2.67 -17.30 -6.88
CA ARG A 513 -2.99 -16.60 -5.63
C ARG A 513 -2.50 -15.15 -5.62
N ASP A 514 -1.33 -14.93 -6.23
CA ASP A 514 -0.68 -13.62 -6.34
C ASP A 514 -0.26 -13.37 -7.78
N ALA A 515 -0.63 -12.23 -8.32
CA ALA A 515 -0.27 -11.77 -9.65
C ALA A 515 0.63 -10.53 -9.52
N TRP A 516 1.80 -10.58 -10.14
CA TRP A 516 2.81 -9.53 -10.09
C TRP A 516 3.20 -9.04 -11.48
N PHE A 517 3.54 -7.77 -11.57
CA PHE A 517 4.29 -7.22 -12.67
C PHE A 517 5.31 -6.19 -12.16
N MET A 518 6.56 -6.36 -12.57
CA MET A 518 7.63 -5.38 -12.34
C MET A 518 8.03 -4.80 -13.69
N GLY A 519 7.87 -3.50 -13.86
CA GLY A 519 8.22 -2.78 -15.08
C GLY A 519 9.36 -1.79 -14.84
N VAL A 520 10.25 -1.67 -15.81
CA VAL A 520 11.41 -0.78 -15.75
C VAL A 520 11.54 0.05 -17.02
N THR A 521 11.85 1.31 -16.85
CA THR A 521 12.24 2.26 -17.91
C THR A 521 13.48 3.02 -17.44
N PRO A 522 14.17 3.80 -18.28
CA PRO A 522 15.38 4.54 -17.86
C PRO A 522 15.18 5.44 -16.65
N ASN A 523 13.97 6.00 -16.46
CA ASN A 523 13.68 6.99 -15.44
C ASN A 523 12.61 6.56 -14.41
N LEU A 524 12.05 5.38 -14.57
CA LEU A 524 10.99 4.91 -13.70
C LEU A 524 11.00 3.39 -13.54
N VAL A 525 10.88 2.94 -12.31
CA VAL A 525 10.60 1.54 -11.96
C VAL A 525 9.24 1.52 -11.29
N ALA A 526 8.34 0.65 -11.75
CA ALA A 526 7.03 0.49 -11.14
C ALA A 526 6.68 -0.98 -10.96
N GLY A 527 6.03 -1.26 -9.84
CA GLY A 527 5.58 -2.58 -9.47
C GLY A 527 4.08 -2.61 -9.21
N VAL A 528 3.46 -3.74 -9.54
CA VAL A 528 2.04 -4.02 -9.33
C VAL A 528 1.89 -5.39 -8.68
N TRP A 529 1.04 -5.46 -7.66
CA TRP A 529 0.53 -6.71 -7.12
C TRP A 529 -1.00 -6.73 -7.17
N ILE A 530 -1.59 -7.88 -7.53
CA ILE A 530 -3.04 -8.13 -7.49
C ILE A 530 -3.30 -9.52 -6.89
N GLY A 531 -4.30 -9.59 -6.00
CA GLY A 531 -4.75 -10.82 -5.35
C GLY A 531 -5.94 -10.55 -4.43
N CYS A 532 -6.30 -11.51 -3.59
CA CYS A 532 -7.26 -11.31 -2.51
C CYS A 532 -6.53 -11.17 -1.16
N GLU A 533 -7.26 -10.74 -0.14
CA GLU A 533 -6.72 -10.68 1.23
C GLU A 533 -6.24 -12.04 1.70
N ASP A 534 -7.07 -13.03 1.53
CA ASP A 534 -6.78 -14.42 1.88
C ASP A 534 -6.29 -15.17 0.63
N GLN A 535 -5.15 -15.86 0.74
CA GLN A 535 -4.55 -16.58 -0.38
C GLN A 535 -5.40 -17.75 -0.88
N SER A 536 -6.33 -18.28 -0.06
CA SER A 536 -7.26 -19.31 -0.48
C SER A 536 -8.40 -18.78 -1.36
N ALA A 537 -8.64 -17.47 -1.35
CA ALA A 537 -9.55 -16.79 -2.27
C ALA A 537 -8.76 -16.26 -3.48
N HIS A 538 -8.91 -16.88 -4.64
CA HIS A 538 -8.17 -16.50 -5.85
C HIS A 538 -8.90 -16.93 -7.13
N LEU A 539 -8.54 -16.33 -8.26
CA LEU A 539 -9.01 -16.76 -9.57
C LEU A 539 -8.33 -18.07 -9.99
N VAL A 540 -9.11 -19.10 -10.23
CA VAL A 540 -8.59 -20.39 -10.72
C VAL A 540 -8.05 -20.29 -12.16
N THR A 541 -8.71 -19.47 -12.98
CA THR A 541 -8.33 -19.28 -14.39
C THR A 541 -8.15 -17.80 -14.70
N GLY A 542 -7.09 -17.46 -15.43
CA GLY A 542 -6.79 -16.09 -15.86
C GLY A 542 -6.34 -15.18 -14.72
N GLY A 543 -5.78 -15.75 -13.65
CA GLY A 543 -5.19 -15.04 -12.52
C GLY A 543 -3.70 -14.72 -12.70
N GLU A 544 -3.16 -14.89 -13.91
CA GLU A 544 -1.75 -14.68 -14.18
C GLU A 544 -1.36 -13.21 -14.16
N GLY A 545 -0.11 -12.91 -13.77
CA GLY A 545 0.44 -11.55 -13.72
C GLY A 545 0.34 -10.78 -15.04
N ALA A 546 0.49 -11.47 -16.18
CA ALA A 546 0.30 -10.88 -17.51
C ALA A 546 -1.16 -10.44 -17.79
N SER A 547 -2.13 -11.06 -17.12
CA SER A 547 -3.56 -10.78 -17.28
C SER A 547 -4.12 -9.80 -16.25
N LEU A 548 -3.57 -9.80 -15.03
CA LEU A 548 -4.06 -8.99 -13.93
C LEU A 548 -3.19 -7.77 -13.64
N ALA A 549 -1.88 -7.96 -13.42
CA ALA A 549 -0.99 -6.91 -12.93
C ALA A 549 -0.37 -6.06 -14.06
N LEU A 550 0.10 -6.69 -15.15
CA LEU A 550 0.68 -5.97 -16.29
C LEU A 550 -0.24 -4.89 -16.87
N PRO A 551 -1.58 -5.08 -17.00
CA PRO A 551 -2.46 -4.04 -17.50
C PRO A 551 -2.44 -2.74 -16.68
N VAL A 552 -2.30 -2.81 -15.36
CA VAL A 552 -2.21 -1.61 -14.51
C VAL A 552 -0.97 -0.79 -14.87
N PHE A 553 0.18 -1.45 -15.03
CA PHE A 553 1.41 -0.79 -15.50
C PHE A 553 1.22 -0.19 -16.89
N GLY A 554 0.59 -0.95 -17.80
CA GLY A 554 0.34 -0.50 -19.18
C GLY A 554 -0.54 0.75 -19.26
N GLU A 555 -1.63 0.82 -18.48
CA GLU A 555 -2.51 2.01 -18.43
C GLU A 555 -1.83 3.19 -17.74
N PHE A 556 -1.11 2.96 -16.65
CA PHE A 556 -0.36 4.01 -15.94
C PHE A 556 0.71 4.67 -16.82
N MET A 557 1.33 3.92 -17.73
CA MET A 557 2.42 4.42 -18.58
C MET A 557 1.95 5.09 -19.87
N LYS A 558 0.66 5.03 -20.21
CA LYS A 558 0.05 5.77 -21.33
C LYS A 558 -0.03 7.26 -21.02
#